data_e536eb1ff58e3eb57af845a097b492cf
#
_entry.id   e536eb1ff58e3eb57af845a097b492cf
#
_cell.length_a   1.000
_cell.length_b   1.000
_cell.length_c   1.000
_cell.angle_alpha   90.00
_cell.angle_beta   90.00
_cell.angle_gamma   90.00
#
_symmetry.space_group_name_H-M   'P 1'
#
loop_
_entity.id
_entity.type
_entity.pdbx_description
1 polymer ?
#
loop_
_entity_poly.entity_id
_entity_poly.type
_entity_poly.pdbx_seq_one_letter_code
_entity_poly.pdbx_strand_id
1 'polypeptide(L)'
;HVKKILNASYKDIPDNFKILTESEVSQVNNSHLQSPILPKQEPGTKPSNALAYELYVDGEINPSRKAIVLNLEASNKKFGDKALGAPFLIYAPGAFKNPTTNAFETASNWSFAVKPGDKLGYEWPLDAFEGGLYHLQVYGPNGYYREFKGNKNDPQLSLVSSYTADGGDNKTGIYKLDIENLSNTMLSIKVTDNAYQHGKKTIDLKPGEKKPVRVPTVKSQGWYDFTLIADGNDAFSRRYCGRLELGKDSISDPLMGGEMSINLS
;
A
#
# COMPACT_ATOMS: atom_id res chain seq x y z
N HIS A 1 -20.48 -13.74 16.81
CA HIS A 1 -19.60 -12.60 17.15
C HIS A 1 -20.34 -11.56 18.00
N VAL A 2 -21.48 -11.05 17.55
CA VAL A 2 -22.27 -10.03 18.29
C VAL A 2 -22.64 -10.51 19.70
N LYS A 3 -23.08 -11.76 19.89
CA LYS A 3 -23.38 -12.33 21.23
C LYS A 3 -22.16 -12.37 22.16
N LYS A 4 -20.96 -12.58 21.64
CA LYS A 4 -19.72 -12.54 22.44
C LYS A 4 -19.37 -11.11 22.86
N ILE A 5 -19.63 -10.12 22.02
CA ILE A 5 -19.42 -8.71 22.36
C ILE A 5 -20.43 -8.23 23.40
N LEU A 6 -21.71 -8.59 23.25
CA LEU A 6 -22.77 -8.23 24.20
C LEU A 6 -22.62 -8.88 25.58
N ASN A 7 -21.97 -10.06 25.64
CA ASN A 7 -21.71 -10.79 26.88
C ASN A 7 -20.28 -10.59 27.40
N ALA A 8 -19.50 -9.67 26.83
CA ALA A 8 -18.18 -9.34 27.33
C ALA A 8 -18.32 -8.69 28.71
N SER A 9 -17.65 -9.26 29.73
CA SER A 9 -17.56 -8.61 31.04
C SER A 9 -16.76 -7.33 30.93
N TYR A 10 -17.36 -6.24 31.35
CA TYR A 10 -16.65 -4.98 31.51
C TYR A 10 -15.65 -5.12 32.67
N LYS A 11 -14.41 -4.72 32.44
CA LYS A 11 -13.40 -4.61 33.48
C LYS A 11 -13.18 -3.13 33.77
N ASP A 12 -13.27 -2.78 35.03
CA ASP A 12 -12.95 -1.42 35.47
C ASP A 12 -11.50 -1.07 35.14
N ILE A 13 -11.27 0.18 34.80
CA ILE A 13 -9.92 0.69 34.58
C ILE A 13 -9.17 0.61 35.92
N PRO A 14 -7.98 0.01 36.00
CA PRO A 14 -7.21 -0.06 37.24
C PRO A 14 -6.89 1.35 37.79
N ASP A 15 -7.16 1.60 39.04
CA ASP A 15 -6.87 2.88 39.71
C ASP A 15 -5.36 3.11 39.95
N ASN A 16 -4.57 2.05 39.83
CA ASN A 16 -3.13 2.00 40.11
C ASN A 16 -2.23 2.02 38.88
N PHE A 17 -2.69 2.61 37.79
CA PHE A 17 -1.83 2.74 36.60
C PHE A 17 -0.62 3.64 36.89
N LYS A 18 0.54 3.23 36.41
CA LYS A 18 1.78 3.98 36.57
C LYS A 18 1.83 5.15 35.56
N ILE A 19 1.99 6.36 36.08
CA ILE A 19 2.34 7.50 35.24
C ILE A 19 3.84 7.44 34.94
N LEU A 20 4.22 7.43 33.66
CA LEU A 20 5.60 7.39 33.25
C LEU A 20 6.28 8.74 33.44
N THR A 21 7.55 8.72 33.89
CA THR A 21 8.41 9.90 33.91
C THR A 21 8.84 10.27 32.48
N GLU A 22 9.27 11.50 32.26
CA GLU A 22 9.78 11.95 30.96
C GLU A 22 10.97 11.10 30.47
N SER A 23 11.82 10.64 31.38
CA SER A 23 12.93 9.73 31.05
C SER A 23 12.44 8.36 30.55
N GLU A 24 11.41 7.79 31.19
CA GLU A 24 10.81 6.52 30.78
C GLU A 24 10.09 6.67 29.44
N VAL A 25 9.38 7.78 29.20
CA VAL A 25 8.76 8.09 27.92
C VAL A 25 9.82 8.19 26.82
N SER A 26 10.93 8.89 27.09
CA SER A 26 12.04 9.00 26.13
C SER A 26 12.67 7.64 25.82
N GLN A 27 12.87 6.79 26.84
CA GLN A 27 13.35 5.42 26.64
C GLN A 27 12.42 4.60 25.76
N VAL A 28 11.11 4.66 26.01
CA VAL A 28 10.11 3.94 25.20
C VAL A 28 10.14 4.42 23.75
N ASN A 29 10.18 5.73 23.52
CA ASN A 29 10.21 6.31 22.18
C ASN A 29 11.49 5.92 21.40
N ASN A 30 12.63 5.84 22.08
CA ASN A 30 13.91 5.47 21.46
C ASN A 30 14.07 3.95 21.23
N SER A 31 13.35 3.13 21.98
CA SER A 31 13.46 1.66 21.93
C SER A 31 12.10 0.99 22.07
N HIS A 32 11.11 1.45 21.33
CA HIS A 32 9.71 1.00 21.43
C HIS A 32 9.54 -0.51 21.24
N LEU A 33 10.29 -1.15 20.34
CA LEU A 33 10.22 -2.59 20.09
C LEU A 33 10.69 -3.44 21.30
N GLN A 34 11.56 -2.88 22.15
CA GLN A 34 12.09 -3.56 23.33
C GLN A 34 11.38 -3.16 24.63
N SER A 35 10.46 -2.22 24.56
CA SER A 35 9.74 -1.73 25.74
C SER A 35 8.90 -2.82 26.39
N PRO A 36 9.03 -3.08 27.71
CA PRO A 36 8.17 -4.05 28.41
C PRO A 36 6.74 -3.52 28.66
N ILE A 37 6.52 -2.21 28.53
CA ILE A 37 5.23 -1.57 28.84
C ILE A 37 4.33 -1.37 27.61
N LEU A 38 4.87 -1.48 26.41
CA LEU A 38 4.06 -1.42 25.20
C LEU A 38 3.52 -2.80 24.85
N PRO A 39 2.27 -2.89 24.39
CA PRO A 39 1.73 -4.14 23.86
C PRO A 39 2.60 -4.67 22.72
N LYS A 40 2.89 -5.95 22.73
CA LYS A 40 3.60 -6.63 21.66
C LYS A 40 2.63 -7.44 20.83
N GLN A 41 2.85 -7.45 19.51
CA GLN A 41 2.11 -8.34 18.62
C GLN A 41 2.40 -9.79 19.01
N GLU A 42 1.36 -10.61 19.16
CA GLU A 42 1.53 -12.07 19.32
C GLU A 42 2.25 -12.64 18.09
N PRO A 43 3.28 -13.46 18.26
CA PRO A 43 3.96 -14.09 17.14
C PRO A 43 3.04 -15.09 16.42
N GLY A 44 3.35 -15.31 15.15
CA GLY A 44 2.67 -16.28 14.30
C GLY A 44 1.45 -15.72 13.57
N THR A 45 0.88 -16.57 12.73
CA THR A 45 -0.26 -16.22 11.89
C THR A 45 -1.59 -16.63 12.54
N LYS A 46 -2.66 -15.91 12.18
CA LYS A 46 -4.02 -16.22 12.59
C LYS A 46 -4.86 -16.55 11.34
N PRO A 47 -5.89 -17.41 11.44
CA PRO A 47 -6.84 -17.59 10.35
C PRO A 47 -7.49 -16.27 9.93
N SER A 48 -7.61 -16.06 8.63
CA SER A 48 -8.22 -14.89 8.03
C SER A 48 -9.28 -15.33 7.04
N ASN A 49 -10.51 -14.87 7.21
CA ASN A 49 -11.61 -15.21 6.32
C ASN A 49 -11.42 -14.58 4.93
N ALA A 50 -11.97 -15.23 3.93
CA ALA A 50 -12.08 -14.66 2.59
C ALA A 50 -12.94 -13.40 2.61
N LEU A 51 -12.45 -12.35 1.94
CA LEU A 51 -13.17 -11.10 1.74
C LEU A 51 -13.28 -10.81 0.23
N ALA A 52 -14.40 -10.28 -0.20
CA ALA A 52 -14.65 -10.06 -1.61
C ALA A 52 -14.16 -8.68 -2.08
N TYR A 53 -12.91 -8.35 -1.76
CA TYR A 53 -12.26 -7.12 -2.22
C TYR A 53 -11.44 -7.37 -3.49
N GLU A 54 -11.70 -6.57 -4.51
CA GLU A 54 -10.87 -6.46 -5.72
C GLU A 54 -10.54 -4.99 -5.91
N LEU A 55 -9.41 -4.55 -5.38
CA LEU A 55 -9.04 -3.15 -5.26
C LEU A 55 -7.87 -2.80 -6.16
N TYR A 56 -8.00 -1.68 -6.87
CA TYR A 56 -6.93 -1.10 -7.68
C TYR A 56 -6.76 0.38 -7.36
N VAL A 57 -5.53 0.82 -7.25
CA VAL A 57 -5.18 2.23 -7.21
C VAL A 57 -3.97 2.42 -8.09
N ASP A 58 -4.16 3.19 -9.15
CA ASP A 58 -3.11 3.56 -10.09
C ASP A 58 -2.87 5.07 -9.99
N GLY A 59 -1.60 5.48 -10.15
CA GLY A 59 -1.19 6.87 -10.00
C GLY A 59 -0.30 7.33 -11.14
N GLU A 60 -0.65 8.45 -11.76
CA GLU A 60 0.10 9.03 -12.86
C GLU A 60 0.15 10.57 -12.78
N ILE A 61 1.19 11.15 -13.34
CA ILE A 61 1.25 12.59 -13.54
C ILE A 61 0.35 12.95 -14.72
N ASN A 62 -0.53 13.94 -14.53
CA ASN A 62 -1.42 14.39 -15.60
C ASN A 62 -0.65 14.92 -16.82
N PRO A 63 -1.26 14.98 -18.02
CA PRO A 63 -0.58 15.39 -19.25
C PRO A 63 0.08 16.78 -19.18
N SER A 64 -0.48 17.69 -18.39
CA SER A 64 0.11 19.03 -18.17
C SER A 64 1.31 19.03 -17.23
N ARG A 65 1.61 17.88 -16.60
CA ARG A 65 2.66 17.70 -15.58
C ARG A 65 2.55 18.62 -14.36
N LYS A 66 1.32 18.99 -14.01
CA LYS A 66 1.01 19.90 -12.91
C LYS A 66 0.36 19.22 -11.70
N ALA A 67 -0.12 18.00 -11.86
CA ALA A 67 -0.79 17.27 -10.79
C ALA A 67 -0.46 15.77 -10.85
N ILE A 68 -0.46 15.13 -9.68
CA ILE A 68 -0.56 13.68 -9.54
C ILE A 68 -2.04 13.31 -9.46
N VAL A 69 -2.45 12.36 -10.30
CA VAL A 69 -3.81 11.81 -10.32
C VAL A 69 -3.77 10.41 -9.74
N LEU A 70 -4.64 10.11 -8.78
CA LEU A 70 -4.88 8.74 -8.35
C LEU A 70 -6.28 8.30 -8.78
N ASN A 71 -6.35 7.14 -9.39
CA ASN A 71 -7.58 6.45 -9.78
C ASN A 71 -7.84 5.31 -8.80
N LEU A 72 -8.91 5.40 -8.02
CA LEU A 72 -9.32 4.44 -7.01
C LEU A 72 -10.44 3.57 -7.59
N GLU A 73 -10.30 2.27 -7.56
CA GLU A 73 -11.32 1.33 -8.08
C GLU A 73 -11.62 0.25 -7.04
N ALA A 74 -12.90 0.01 -6.78
CA ALA A 74 -13.41 -1.17 -6.13
C ALA A 74 -14.09 -2.04 -7.19
N SER A 75 -13.33 -2.90 -7.85
CA SER A 75 -13.81 -3.72 -8.97
C SER A 75 -14.79 -4.80 -8.53
N ASN A 76 -15.72 -5.13 -9.40
CA ASN A 76 -16.63 -6.26 -9.21
C ASN A 76 -16.42 -7.38 -10.23
N LYS A 77 -15.37 -7.31 -11.04
CA LYS A 77 -15.14 -8.26 -12.15
C LYS A 77 -14.90 -9.68 -11.64
N LYS A 78 -14.24 -9.82 -10.49
CA LYS A 78 -13.94 -11.13 -9.91
C LYS A 78 -15.06 -11.69 -9.05
N PHE A 79 -15.72 -10.87 -8.26
CA PHE A 79 -16.68 -11.30 -7.26
C PHE A 79 -18.13 -11.02 -7.63
N GLY A 80 -18.40 -10.32 -8.75
CA GLY A 80 -19.75 -9.97 -9.20
C GLY A 80 -20.54 -9.24 -8.13
N ASP A 81 -21.77 -9.70 -7.86
CA ASP A 81 -22.66 -9.12 -6.86
C ASP A 81 -22.17 -9.28 -5.40
N LYS A 82 -21.16 -10.13 -5.17
CA LYS A 82 -20.55 -10.30 -3.85
C LYS A 82 -19.40 -9.32 -3.59
N ALA A 83 -19.00 -8.55 -4.61
CA ALA A 83 -17.91 -7.59 -4.46
C ALA A 83 -18.25 -6.54 -3.39
N LEU A 84 -17.25 -6.17 -2.61
CA LEU A 84 -17.35 -5.17 -1.57
C LEU A 84 -16.77 -3.84 -2.05
N GLY A 85 -17.45 -2.74 -1.73
CA GLY A 85 -16.90 -1.40 -1.85
C GLY A 85 -15.82 -1.16 -0.80
N ALA A 86 -14.97 -0.17 -1.01
CA ALA A 86 -13.85 0.10 -0.12
C ALA A 86 -13.78 1.55 0.34
N PRO A 87 -13.49 1.81 1.62
CA PRO A 87 -12.93 3.06 2.05
C PRO A 87 -11.45 3.10 1.66
N PHE A 88 -10.99 4.24 1.14
CA PHE A 88 -9.58 4.53 0.94
C PHE A 88 -9.20 5.76 1.77
N LEU A 89 -8.21 5.61 2.63
CA LEU A 89 -7.57 6.71 3.32
C LEU A 89 -6.29 7.05 2.58
N ILE A 90 -6.17 8.29 2.14
CA ILE A 90 -4.97 8.80 1.49
C ILE A 90 -4.28 9.76 2.45
N TYR A 91 -2.99 9.59 2.62
CA TYR A 91 -2.16 10.34 3.53
C TYR A 91 -0.94 10.91 2.81
N ALA A 92 -0.70 12.20 2.98
CA ALA A 92 0.53 12.86 2.58
C ALA A 92 1.36 13.13 3.85
N PRO A 93 2.43 12.34 4.12
CA PRO A 93 3.22 12.48 5.35
C PRO A 93 4.14 13.69 5.35
N GLY A 94 4.42 14.26 4.17
CA GLY A 94 5.22 15.48 4.01
C GLY A 94 4.38 16.75 4.10
N ALA A 95 5.06 17.89 3.98
CA ALA A 95 4.39 19.19 3.99
C ALA A 95 3.48 19.37 2.77
N PHE A 96 2.22 19.65 3.03
CA PHE A 96 1.19 19.89 2.02
C PHE A 96 0.53 21.26 2.28
N LYS A 97 0.28 22.02 1.22
CA LYS A 97 -0.29 23.36 1.31
C LYS A 97 -1.78 23.29 1.63
N ASN A 98 -2.16 23.88 2.75
CA ASN A 98 -3.57 24.03 3.11
C ASN A 98 -4.27 24.96 2.10
N PRO A 99 -5.36 24.54 1.45
CA PRO A 99 -6.02 25.35 0.42
C PRO A 99 -6.67 26.63 0.95
N THR A 100 -6.96 26.69 2.25
CA THR A 100 -7.59 27.86 2.89
C THR A 100 -6.58 28.88 3.36
N THR A 101 -5.52 28.44 4.05
CA THR A 101 -4.51 29.30 4.64
C THR A 101 -3.33 29.56 3.72
N ASN A 102 -3.18 28.77 2.68
CA ASN A 102 -2.04 28.74 1.76
C ASN A 102 -0.68 28.48 2.44
N ALA A 103 -0.69 28.04 3.69
CA ALA A 103 0.48 27.63 4.46
C ALA A 103 0.74 26.14 4.30
N PHE A 104 2.02 25.73 4.39
CA PHE A 104 2.36 24.32 4.46
C PHE A 104 2.07 23.76 5.86
N GLU A 105 1.37 22.63 5.89
CA GLU A 105 1.07 21.87 7.11
C GLU A 105 1.80 20.53 7.05
N THR A 106 2.30 20.08 8.18
CA THR A 106 2.91 18.76 8.30
C THR A 106 1.82 17.70 8.29
N ALA A 107 1.74 16.94 7.24
CA ALA A 107 0.76 15.90 7.00
C ALA A 107 -0.67 16.39 6.67
N SER A 108 -1.23 15.75 5.66
CA SER A 108 -2.63 15.92 5.27
C SER A 108 -3.23 14.56 4.94
N ASN A 109 -4.56 14.45 5.05
CA ASN A 109 -5.24 13.22 4.71
C ASN A 109 -6.58 13.47 4.01
N TRP A 110 -7.02 12.50 3.22
CA TRP A 110 -8.29 12.49 2.51
C TRP A 110 -8.93 11.10 2.63
N SER A 111 -10.23 11.07 2.79
CA SER A 111 -10.99 9.83 2.87
C SER A 111 -11.97 9.73 1.71
N PHE A 112 -11.94 8.62 1.00
CA PHE A 112 -12.83 8.33 -0.12
C PHE A 112 -13.56 7.02 0.13
N ALA A 113 -14.80 6.92 -0.35
CA ALA A 113 -15.56 5.68 -0.37
C ALA A 113 -15.93 5.34 -1.83
N VAL A 114 -15.53 4.16 -2.29
CA VAL A 114 -15.79 3.69 -3.65
C VAL A 114 -16.74 2.49 -3.56
N LYS A 115 -17.87 2.56 -4.30
CA LYS A 115 -18.83 1.47 -4.36
C LYS A 115 -18.31 0.30 -5.19
N PRO A 116 -18.86 -0.93 -5.01
CA PRO A 116 -18.53 -2.05 -5.88
C PRO A 116 -18.80 -1.73 -7.35
N GLY A 117 -17.81 -1.95 -8.21
CA GLY A 117 -17.85 -1.68 -9.64
C GLY A 117 -17.56 -0.23 -10.06
N ASP A 118 -17.38 0.68 -9.10
CA ASP A 118 -17.12 2.09 -9.37
C ASP A 118 -15.62 2.42 -9.38
N LYS A 119 -15.32 3.57 -10.01
CA LYS A 119 -14.02 4.24 -10.03
C LYS A 119 -14.16 5.69 -9.61
N LEU A 120 -13.14 6.19 -8.89
CA LEU A 120 -13.04 7.58 -8.49
C LEU A 120 -11.64 8.10 -8.82
N GLY A 121 -11.54 9.18 -9.59
CA GLY A 121 -10.30 9.91 -9.81
C GLY A 121 -10.21 11.15 -8.93
N TYR A 122 -9.02 11.44 -8.41
CA TYR A 122 -8.74 12.69 -7.70
C TYR A 122 -7.33 13.20 -8.04
N GLU A 123 -7.20 14.52 -8.15
CA GLU A 123 -5.96 15.20 -8.51
C GLU A 123 -5.41 16.03 -7.35
N TRP A 124 -4.11 15.92 -7.12
CA TRP A 124 -3.36 16.78 -6.20
C TRP A 124 -2.38 17.64 -7.00
N PRO A 125 -2.51 18.98 -6.96
CA PRO A 125 -1.55 19.88 -7.61
C PRO A 125 -0.14 19.66 -7.06
N LEU A 126 0.87 19.58 -7.93
CA LEU A 126 2.25 19.34 -7.50
C LEU A 126 2.83 20.52 -6.69
N ASP A 127 2.36 21.74 -6.96
CA ASP A 127 2.77 22.94 -6.21
C ASP A 127 2.16 23.03 -4.81
N ALA A 128 1.23 22.13 -4.48
CA ALA A 128 0.74 21.95 -3.12
C ALA A 128 1.66 21.08 -2.26
N PHE A 129 2.59 20.35 -2.86
CA PHE A 129 3.63 19.63 -2.12
C PHE A 129 4.89 20.48 -2.02
N GLU A 130 5.54 20.46 -0.87
CA GLU A 130 6.78 21.20 -0.65
C GLU A 130 7.85 20.78 -1.68
N GLY A 131 8.44 21.75 -2.36
CA GLY A 131 9.40 21.50 -3.43
C GLY A 131 8.83 20.78 -4.66
N GLY A 132 7.52 20.62 -4.78
CA GLY A 132 6.87 19.85 -5.85
C GLY A 132 7.13 18.34 -5.78
N LEU A 133 7.56 17.83 -4.61
CA LEU A 133 7.86 16.43 -4.35
C LEU A 133 6.64 15.77 -3.70
N TYR A 134 5.83 15.09 -4.48
CA TYR A 134 4.67 14.41 -3.91
C TYR A 134 5.07 13.09 -3.22
N HIS A 135 4.40 12.85 -2.10
CA HIS A 135 4.43 11.58 -1.40
C HIS A 135 3.01 11.28 -0.91
N LEU A 136 2.36 10.29 -1.50
CA LEU A 136 1.02 9.86 -1.16
C LEU A 136 1.03 8.39 -0.76
N GLN A 137 0.41 8.10 0.36
CA GLN A 137 0.19 6.75 0.89
C GLN A 137 -1.30 6.47 0.88
N VAL A 138 -1.71 5.36 0.28
CA VAL A 138 -3.11 4.94 0.18
C VAL A 138 -3.31 3.67 0.99
N TYR A 139 -4.21 3.74 1.93
CA TYR A 139 -4.61 2.62 2.79
C TYR A 139 -6.03 2.19 2.41
N GLY A 140 -6.21 0.90 2.20
CA GLY A 140 -7.50 0.27 2.01
C GLY A 140 -7.73 -0.87 3.00
N PRO A 141 -8.89 -1.54 2.93
CA PRO A 141 -9.19 -2.66 3.81
C PRO A 141 -8.25 -3.84 3.60
N ASN A 142 -8.14 -4.68 4.63
CA ASN A 142 -7.42 -5.95 4.61
C ASN A 142 -5.94 -5.85 4.19
N GLY A 143 -5.23 -4.85 4.70
CA GLY A 143 -3.80 -4.66 4.45
C GLY A 143 -3.47 -4.09 3.06
N TYR A 144 -4.47 -3.65 2.29
CA TYR A 144 -4.22 -3.00 1.02
C TYR A 144 -3.47 -1.68 1.22
N TYR A 145 -2.32 -1.56 0.57
CA TYR A 145 -1.48 -0.37 0.64
C TYR A 145 -0.82 -0.06 -0.70
N ARG A 146 -0.77 1.23 -1.03
CA ARG A 146 -0.03 1.78 -2.17
C ARG A 146 0.74 3.01 -1.74
N GLU A 147 1.93 3.20 -2.30
CA GLU A 147 2.70 4.41 -2.07
C GLU A 147 3.19 4.98 -3.41
N PHE A 148 3.05 6.27 -3.54
CA PHE A 148 3.41 7.04 -4.73
C PHE A 148 4.32 8.17 -4.34
N LYS A 149 5.54 8.17 -4.85
CA LYS A 149 6.53 9.26 -4.70
C LYS A 149 6.99 9.72 -6.07
N GLY A 150 7.28 11.00 -6.19
CA GLY A 150 7.81 11.56 -7.42
C GLY A 150 7.68 13.07 -7.52
N ASN A 151 7.79 13.54 -8.74
CA ASN A 151 7.67 14.95 -9.07
C ASN A 151 7.25 15.13 -10.55
N LYS A 152 7.25 16.37 -11.04
CA LYS A 152 6.92 16.68 -12.43
C LYS A 152 7.79 15.97 -13.48
N ASN A 153 8.96 15.43 -13.10
CA ASN A 153 9.88 14.73 -14.00
C ASN A 153 9.75 13.20 -13.93
N ASP A 154 8.67 12.70 -13.36
CA ASP A 154 8.40 11.25 -13.34
C ASP A 154 8.52 10.65 -14.74
N PRO A 155 9.02 9.40 -14.86
CA PRO A 155 9.07 8.72 -16.13
C PRO A 155 7.66 8.56 -16.72
N GLN A 156 7.55 8.66 -18.04
CA GLN A 156 6.29 8.40 -18.75
C GLN A 156 6.04 6.89 -18.81
N LEU A 157 5.39 6.38 -17.78
CA LEU A 157 5.06 4.97 -17.61
C LEU A 157 3.55 4.78 -17.43
N SER A 158 3.00 3.77 -18.07
CA SER A 158 1.71 3.21 -17.68
C SER A 158 1.95 2.01 -16.76
N LEU A 159 1.29 1.99 -15.62
CA LEU A 159 1.36 0.92 -14.62
C LEU A 159 -0.07 0.41 -14.37
N VAL A 160 -0.38 -0.80 -14.81
CA VAL A 160 -1.72 -1.38 -14.69
C VAL A 160 -1.66 -2.66 -13.87
N SER A 161 -2.30 -2.63 -12.71
CA SER A 161 -2.40 -3.77 -11.81
C SER A 161 -3.52 -4.73 -12.23
N SER A 162 -3.28 -6.02 -12.09
CA SER A 162 -4.30 -7.05 -12.23
C SER A 162 -4.00 -8.27 -11.36
N TYR A 163 -5.03 -9.05 -11.05
CA TYR A 163 -4.91 -10.32 -10.37
C TYR A 163 -5.19 -11.44 -11.36
N THR A 164 -4.22 -12.29 -11.58
CA THR A 164 -4.42 -13.47 -12.43
C THR A 164 -4.37 -14.73 -11.60
N ALA A 165 -5.36 -15.61 -11.80
CA ALA A 165 -5.24 -17.01 -11.47
C ALA A 165 -4.58 -17.69 -12.69
N ASP A 166 -3.28 -17.98 -12.63
CA ASP A 166 -2.64 -18.73 -13.72
C ASP A 166 -3.02 -20.21 -13.64
N GLY A 167 -3.49 -20.72 -14.76
CA GLY A 167 -3.56 -22.15 -15.08
C GLY A 167 -4.53 -22.98 -14.27
N GLY A 168 -5.82 -22.94 -14.61
CA GLY A 168 -6.78 -24.04 -14.36
C GLY A 168 -7.06 -24.49 -12.92
N ASP A 169 -6.11 -24.35 -12.03
CA ASP A 169 -6.23 -24.56 -10.61
C ASP A 169 -6.24 -23.20 -9.89
N ASN A 170 -7.38 -22.84 -9.33
CA ASN A 170 -7.62 -21.61 -8.53
C ASN A 170 -6.73 -21.47 -7.28
N LYS A 171 -5.55 -22.07 -7.24
CA LYS A 171 -4.71 -22.19 -6.05
C LYS A 171 -3.53 -21.23 -6.01
N THR A 172 -3.16 -20.63 -7.13
CA THR A 172 -1.94 -19.83 -7.22
C THR A 172 -2.26 -18.42 -7.66
N GLY A 173 -2.43 -17.52 -6.69
CA GLY A 173 -2.56 -16.10 -6.99
C GLY A 173 -1.24 -15.52 -7.51
N ILE A 174 -1.30 -14.80 -8.63
CA ILE A 174 -0.19 -13.99 -9.13
C ILE A 174 -0.64 -12.55 -9.15
N TYR A 175 0.08 -11.69 -8.45
CA TYR A 175 -0.04 -10.26 -8.67
C TYR A 175 0.69 -9.92 -9.96
N LYS A 176 -0.03 -9.36 -10.92
CA LYS A 176 0.52 -8.92 -12.19
C LYS A 176 0.49 -7.41 -12.28
N LEU A 177 1.61 -6.81 -12.64
CA LEU A 177 1.72 -5.40 -12.98
C LEU A 177 2.25 -5.29 -14.41
N ASP A 178 1.43 -4.81 -15.32
CA ASP A 178 1.84 -4.48 -16.67
C ASP A 178 2.51 -3.10 -16.66
N ILE A 179 3.76 -3.04 -17.10
CA ILE A 179 4.55 -1.80 -17.20
C ILE A 179 4.74 -1.50 -18.68
N GLU A 180 4.35 -0.31 -19.11
CA GLU A 180 4.52 0.18 -20.47
C GLU A 180 5.30 1.48 -20.50
N ASN A 181 6.33 1.56 -21.32
CA ASN A 181 7.12 2.75 -21.54
C ASN A 181 6.44 3.65 -22.58
N LEU A 182 5.86 4.75 -22.13
CA LEU A 182 5.20 5.75 -22.98
C LEU A 182 6.15 6.85 -23.47
N SER A 183 7.43 6.79 -23.08
CA SER A 183 8.43 7.77 -23.49
C SER A 183 9.09 7.36 -24.82
N ASN A 184 9.88 8.26 -25.38
CA ASN A 184 10.68 8.04 -26.59
C ASN A 184 12.11 7.56 -26.30
N THR A 185 12.44 7.27 -25.05
CA THR A 185 13.76 6.78 -24.61
C THR A 185 13.64 5.45 -23.90
N MET A 186 14.73 4.71 -23.82
CA MET A 186 14.79 3.48 -23.01
C MET A 186 14.62 3.82 -21.52
N LEU A 187 13.83 3.02 -20.83
CA LEU A 187 13.67 3.10 -19.38
C LEU A 187 14.10 1.80 -18.71
N SER A 188 14.81 1.89 -17.60
CA SER A 188 15.18 0.75 -16.77
C SER A 188 14.45 0.84 -15.44
N ILE A 189 13.65 -0.17 -15.13
CA ILE A 189 12.82 -0.23 -13.91
C ILE A 189 13.35 -1.35 -13.03
N LYS A 190 13.72 -0.99 -11.81
CA LYS A 190 14.13 -1.94 -10.77
C LYS A 190 12.94 -2.27 -9.89
N VAL A 191 12.63 -3.56 -9.79
CA VAL A 191 11.58 -4.10 -8.93
C VAL A 191 12.24 -4.86 -7.79
N THR A 192 11.92 -4.49 -6.57
CA THR A 192 12.46 -5.13 -5.35
C THR A 192 11.31 -5.65 -4.51
N ASP A 193 11.34 -6.93 -4.17
CA ASP A 193 10.48 -7.48 -3.11
C ASP A 193 11.00 -7.02 -1.74
N ASN A 194 10.10 -6.46 -0.93
CA ASN A 194 10.47 -5.89 0.35
C ASN A 194 10.33 -6.88 1.51
N ALA A 195 9.56 -7.97 1.33
CA ALA A 195 9.12 -8.76 2.46
C ALA A 195 9.18 -10.29 2.26
N TYR A 196 8.82 -10.81 1.09
CA TYR A 196 8.53 -12.24 0.90
C TYR A 196 9.60 -13.02 0.12
N GLN A 197 10.79 -12.45 -0.01
CA GLN A 197 12.00 -13.09 -0.59
C GLN A 197 11.89 -13.46 -2.07
N HIS A 198 11.13 -12.69 -2.85
CA HIS A 198 11.06 -12.86 -4.32
C HIS A 198 12.25 -12.23 -5.05
N GLY A 199 13.15 -11.55 -4.31
CA GLY A 199 14.38 -10.98 -4.84
C GLY A 199 14.21 -9.63 -5.54
N LYS A 200 15.20 -9.31 -6.38
CA LYS A 200 15.27 -8.06 -7.16
C LYS A 200 15.30 -8.40 -8.65
N LYS A 201 14.64 -7.59 -9.46
CA LYS A 201 14.61 -7.74 -10.91
C LYS A 201 14.73 -6.37 -11.58
N THR A 202 15.56 -6.28 -12.61
CA THR A 202 15.61 -5.10 -13.50
C THR A 202 14.88 -5.42 -14.81
N ILE A 203 14.11 -4.47 -15.31
CA ILE A 203 13.31 -4.58 -16.52
C ILE A 203 13.64 -3.38 -17.41
N ASP A 204 14.29 -3.64 -18.52
CA ASP A 204 14.56 -2.64 -19.54
C ASP A 204 13.41 -2.61 -20.53
N LEU A 205 12.91 -1.42 -20.82
CA LEU A 205 11.78 -1.17 -21.71
C LEU A 205 12.18 -0.20 -22.82
N LYS A 206 12.11 -0.64 -24.05
CA LYS A 206 12.23 0.23 -25.21
C LYS A 206 11.02 1.17 -25.31
N PRO A 207 11.11 2.28 -26.07
CA PRO A 207 9.94 3.11 -26.37
C PRO A 207 8.76 2.28 -26.88
N GLY A 208 7.58 2.46 -26.28
CA GLY A 208 6.35 1.73 -26.58
C GLY A 208 6.33 0.25 -26.14
N GLU A 209 7.39 -0.23 -25.50
CA GLU A 209 7.43 -1.63 -25.04
C GLU A 209 6.64 -1.82 -23.75
N LYS A 210 5.90 -2.95 -23.70
CA LYS A 210 5.12 -3.37 -22.53
C LYS A 210 5.65 -4.72 -22.02
N LYS A 211 5.91 -4.79 -20.72
CA LYS A 211 6.35 -6.02 -20.04
C LYS A 211 5.59 -6.25 -18.74
N PRO A 212 5.20 -7.49 -18.43
CA PRO A 212 4.57 -7.82 -17.15
C PRO A 212 5.63 -8.09 -16.07
N VAL A 213 5.38 -7.53 -14.87
CA VAL A 213 5.93 -8.02 -13.61
C VAL A 213 4.94 -9.02 -13.03
N ARG A 214 5.42 -10.23 -12.72
CA ARG A 214 4.63 -11.26 -12.05
C ARG A 214 5.24 -11.53 -10.69
N VAL A 215 4.45 -11.38 -9.64
CA VAL A 215 4.83 -11.69 -8.25
C VAL A 215 3.98 -12.88 -7.80
N PRO A 216 4.57 -14.09 -7.71
CA PRO A 216 3.87 -15.27 -7.24
C PRO A 216 3.63 -15.17 -5.74
N THR A 217 2.38 -15.32 -5.29
CA THR A 217 2.04 -15.14 -3.87
C THR A 217 1.74 -16.45 -3.12
N VAL A 218 1.99 -17.59 -3.75
CA VAL A 218 1.69 -18.93 -3.16
C VAL A 218 2.40 -19.13 -1.83
N LYS A 219 3.71 -18.89 -1.81
CA LYS A 219 4.53 -19.10 -0.61
C LYS A 219 4.20 -18.14 0.52
N SER A 220 3.71 -16.96 0.19
CA SER A 220 3.30 -15.91 1.13
C SER A 220 1.79 -15.94 1.42
N GLN A 221 1.07 -16.98 1.03
CA GLN A 221 -0.38 -17.12 1.29
C GLN A 221 -1.23 -15.96 0.76
N GLY A 222 -0.86 -15.43 -0.40
CA GLY A 222 -1.54 -14.31 -1.05
C GLY A 222 -0.93 -12.94 -0.75
N TRP A 223 -0.02 -12.81 0.20
CA TRP A 223 0.62 -11.55 0.56
C TRP A 223 1.71 -11.14 -0.41
N TYR A 224 1.83 -9.85 -0.69
CA TYR A 224 2.85 -9.25 -1.54
C TYR A 224 3.25 -7.87 -1.02
N ASP A 225 4.52 -7.52 -1.22
CA ASP A 225 5.08 -6.20 -0.94
C ASP A 225 6.29 -5.98 -1.83
N PHE A 226 6.19 -5.09 -2.80
CA PHE A 226 7.30 -4.78 -3.69
C PHE A 226 7.32 -3.30 -4.09
N THR A 227 8.51 -2.81 -4.40
CA THR A 227 8.75 -1.43 -4.80
C THR A 227 9.34 -1.38 -6.21
N LEU A 228 8.87 -0.42 -6.99
CA LEU A 228 9.45 -0.06 -8.28
C LEU A 228 10.14 1.29 -8.16
N ILE A 229 11.32 1.39 -8.73
CA ILE A 229 12.05 2.64 -8.97
C ILE A 229 12.49 2.70 -10.42
N ALA A 230 12.62 3.90 -10.97
CA ALA A 230 13.18 4.11 -12.30
C ALA A 230 14.64 4.51 -12.18
N ASP A 231 15.51 3.88 -12.94
CA ASP A 231 16.93 4.23 -12.96
C ASP A 231 17.13 5.66 -13.47
N GLY A 232 18.00 6.41 -12.81
CA GLY A 232 18.21 7.84 -13.12
C GLY A 232 17.10 8.79 -12.65
N ASN A 233 16.13 8.33 -11.86
CA ASN A 233 15.10 9.18 -11.25
C ASN A 233 14.86 8.81 -9.78
N ASP A 234 15.68 9.36 -8.89
CA ASP A 234 15.67 9.04 -7.47
C ASP A 234 14.38 9.49 -6.74
N ALA A 235 13.65 10.44 -7.31
CA ALA A 235 12.39 10.90 -6.74
C ALA A 235 11.25 9.91 -6.99
N PHE A 236 11.31 9.14 -8.10
CA PHE A 236 10.23 8.25 -8.51
C PHE A 236 10.26 6.92 -7.74
N SER A 237 9.16 6.61 -7.08
CA SER A 237 8.94 5.31 -6.45
C SER A 237 7.47 4.95 -6.43
N ARG A 238 7.17 3.64 -6.59
CA ARG A 238 5.84 3.06 -6.47
C ARG A 238 5.93 1.80 -5.62
N ARG A 239 5.19 1.72 -4.51
CA ARG A 239 5.12 0.51 -3.67
C ARG A 239 3.73 -0.08 -3.70
N TYR A 240 3.69 -1.37 -3.87
CA TYR A 240 2.48 -2.19 -3.94
C TYR A 240 2.54 -3.23 -2.85
N CYS A 241 1.62 -3.15 -1.88
CA CYS A 241 1.55 -4.07 -0.76
C CYS A 241 0.10 -4.47 -0.49
N GLY A 242 -0.10 -5.69 -0.03
CA GLY A 242 -1.42 -6.20 0.29
C GLY A 242 -1.54 -7.71 0.18
N ARG A 243 -2.78 -8.17 0.20
CA ARG A 243 -3.12 -9.56 -0.01
C ARG A 243 -3.99 -9.73 -1.25
N LEU A 244 -3.71 -10.76 -2.05
CA LEU A 244 -4.60 -11.18 -3.12
C LEU A 244 -5.81 -11.92 -2.53
N GLU A 245 -6.99 -11.35 -2.73
CA GLU A 245 -8.23 -11.99 -2.36
C GLU A 245 -8.67 -12.97 -3.45
N LEU A 246 -8.57 -14.26 -3.14
CA LEU A 246 -8.89 -15.33 -4.07
C LEU A 246 -10.25 -16.00 -3.81
N GLY A 247 -11.05 -15.44 -2.89
CA GLY A 247 -12.33 -16.00 -2.49
C GLY A 247 -12.18 -17.24 -1.58
N LYS A 248 -11.02 -17.41 -0.94
CA LYS A 248 -10.72 -18.53 -0.02
C LYS A 248 -10.16 -17.99 1.29
N ASP A 249 -10.46 -18.67 2.37
CA ASP A 249 -9.84 -18.41 3.66
C ASP A 249 -8.33 -18.62 3.58
N SER A 250 -7.60 -17.86 4.37
CA SER A 250 -6.14 -17.86 4.40
C SER A 250 -5.65 -17.49 5.81
N ILE A 251 -4.55 -16.81 5.90
CA ILE A 251 -3.93 -16.38 7.16
C ILE A 251 -3.65 -14.89 7.15
N SER A 252 -3.48 -14.31 8.34
CA SER A 252 -2.90 -12.96 8.49
C SER A 252 -1.52 -12.90 7.88
N ASP A 253 -0.97 -11.70 7.71
CA ASP A 253 0.37 -11.52 7.16
C ASP A 253 1.39 -12.41 7.89
N PRO A 254 2.15 -13.28 7.18
CA PRO A 254 3.17 -14.14 7.80
C PRO A 254 4.27 -13.38 8.54
N LEU A 255 4.49 -12.11 8.20
CA LEU A 255 5.47 -11.25 8.86
C LEU A 255 4.90 -10.48 10.05
N MET A 256 3.57 -10.53 10.25
CA MET A 256 2.93 -9.86 11.39
C MET A 256 3.35 -10.55 12.70
N GLY A 257 3.89 -9.76 13.62
CA GLY A 257 4.40 -10.27 14.91
C GLY A 257 5.75 -10.99 14.83
N GLY A 258 6.39 -11.02 13.66
CA GLY A 258 7.79 -11.42 13.51
C GLY A 258 8.75 -10.28 13.82
N GLU A 259 9.98 -10.61 14.23
CA GLU A 259 11.07 -9.65 14.23
C GLU A 259 11.39 -9.32 12.76
N MET A 260 11.12 -8.08 12.35
CA MET A 260 11.64 -7.59 11.08
C MET A 260 13.14 -7.39 11.23
N SER A 261 13.93 -8.35 10.79
CA SER A 261 15.34 -8.08 10.49
C SER A 261 15.39 -7.24 9.22
N ILE A 262 15.41 -5.94 9.37
CA ILE A 262 15.75 -5.04 8.27
C ILE A 262 17.24 -5.22 8.04
N ASN A 263 17.63 -6.09 7.15
CA ASN A 263 18.97 -6.09 6.61
C ASN A 263 19.11 -4.87 5.71
N LEU A 264 19.54 -3.75 6.30
CA LEU A 264 20.04 -2.61 5.57
C LEU A 264 21.44 -3.00 5.03
N SER A 265 21.47 -3.54 3.83
CA SER A 265 22.71 -3.72 3.04
C SER A 265 22.63 -2.88 1.78
#